data_e1aaa93f916436ac6b43c04499b03e4c
#
_entry.id   e1aaa93f916436ac6b43c04499b03e4c
#
_cell.length_a   1.000
_cell.length_b   1.000
_cell.length_c   1.000
_cell.angle_alpha   90.00
_cell.angle_beta   90.00
_cell.angle_gamma   90.00
#
_symmetry.space_group_name_H-M   'P 1'
#
loop_
_entity.id
_entity.type
_entity.pdbx_description
1 polymer ?
#
loop_
_entity_poly.entity_id
_entity_poly.type
_entity_poly.pdbx_seq_one_letter_code
_entity_poly.pdbx_strand_id
1 'polypeptide(L)'
;MARNQRIFYACQSVAICARGEGNVNADNVIHGIQSVGMSSTFTLDQVFELGQIEIYENVEQVADIEVTLEKVIDGYSLIYDKASHGACKTDVVAATKARSDVYVAIFDDGLSHATGVPRNVCYNSGMFISSVAYNYTVDGSATESVTLVGNDRFWND
;
A
#
# COMPACT_ATOMS: atom_id res chain seq x y z
N MET A 1 -20.59 5.27 -24.86
CA MET A 1 -21.23 5.10 -23.54
C MET A 1 -20.20 4.49 -22.62
N ALA A 2 -19.81 5.18 -21.55
CA ALA A 2 -18.94 4.57 -20.55
C ALA A 2 -19.69 3.43 -19.87
N ARG A 3 -19.20 2.22 -19.98
CA ARG A 3 -19.73 1.08 -19.24
C ARG A 3 -19.33 1.26 -17.79
N ASN A 4 -20.30 1.29 -16.89
CA ASN A 4 -20.06 1.32 -15.45
C ASN A 4 -19.58 -0.09 -15.04
N GLN A 5 -18.27 -0.34 -15.15
CA GLN A 5 -17.65 -1.59 -14.79
C GLN A 5 -17.12 -1.50 -13.36
N ARG A 6 -17.77 -2.21 -12.45
CA ARG A 6 -17.23 -2.39 -11.10
C ARG A 6 -16.12 -3.42 -11.14
N ILE A 7 -15.00 -3.08 -10.52
CA ILE A 7 -13.88 -4.01 -10.39
C ILE A 7 -14.25 -5.06 -9.35
N PHE A 8 -14.17 -6.32 -9.76
CA PHE A 8 -14.45 -7.44 -8.88
C PHE A 8 -13.24 -7.71 -7.98
N TYR A 9 -13.46 -8.06 -6.70
CA TYR A 9 -12.39 -8.25 -5.73
C TYR A 9 -11.33 -9.29 -6.16
N ALA A 10 -11.75 -10.33 -6.88
CA ALA A 10 -10.84 -11.37 -7.36
C ALA A 10 -9.86 -10.89 -8.44
N CYS A 11 -10.12 -9.73 -9.05
CA CYS A 11 -9.24 -9.10 -10.04
C CYS A 11 -8.27 -8.09 -9.41
N GLN A 12 -8.09 -8.13 -8.10
CA GLN A 12 -7.18 -7.24 -7.37
C GLN A 12 -6.09 -8.06 -6.68
N SER A 13 -4.89 -7.52 -6.65
CA SER A 13 -3.79 -8.11 -5.90
C SER A 13 -2.88 -7.04 -5.30
N VAL A 14 -2.21 -7.40 -4.22
CA VAL A 14 -1.22 -6.56 -3.55
C VAL A 14 0.13 -7.23 -3.59
N ALA A 15 1.15 -6.48 -3.94
CA ALA A 15 2.53 -6.95 -3.91
C ALA A 15 3.40 -6.00 -3.09
N ILE A 16 4.36 -6.54 -2.36
CA ILE A 16 5.39 -5.79 -1.64
C ILE A 16 6.76 -6.33 -2.04
N CYS A 17 7.69 -5.42 -2.31
CA CYS A 17 9.07 -5.73 -2.60
C CYS A 17 10.02 -4.70 -2.01
N ALA A 18 11.31 -4.98 -2.04
CA ALA A 18 12.32 -4.00 -1.70
C ALA A 18 12.27 -2.81 -2.67
N ARG A 19 12.64 -1.64 -2.19
CA ARG A 19 12.62 -0.43 -2.99
C ARG A 19 13.43 -0.59 -4.27
N GLY A 20 12.78 -0.38 -5.42
CA GLY A 20 13.40 -0.42 -6.75
C GLY A 20 13.55 -1.81 -7.36
N GLU A 21 13.14 -2.88 -6.67
CA GLU A 21 13.27 -4.25 -7.18
C GLU A 21 12.02 -4.78 -7.87
N GLY A 22 10.92 -4.02 -7.89
CA GLY A 22 9.66 -4.66 -8.03
C GLY A 22 8.86 -4.50 -9.28
N ASN A 23 8.25 -5.61 -9.55
CA ASN A 23 7.05 -5.74 -10.38
C ASN A 23 6.04 -6.59 -9.61
N VAL A 24 4.76 -6.51 -9.98
CA VAL A 24 3.74 -7.44 -9.50
C VAL A 24 4.00 -8.79 -10.15
N ASN A 25 4.64 -9.68 -9.43
CA ASN A 25 4.92 -11.04 -9.84
C ASN A 25 4.53 -12.03 -8.74
N ALA A 26 4.56 -13.34 -9.05
CA ALA A 26 4.12 -14.37 -8.12
C ALA A 26 4.91 -14.39 -6.80
N ASP A 27 6.18 -13.98 -6.81
CA ASP A 27 7.04 -14.00 -5.62
C ASP A 27 6.75 -12.81 -4.68
N ASN A 28 6.30 -11.68 -5.24
CA ASN A 28 6.06 -10.43 -4.51
C ASN A 28 4.61 -10.28 -4.05
N VAL A 29 3.68 -11.00 -4.65
CA VAL A 29 2.26 -10.97 -4.27
C VAL A 29 2.06 -11.49 -2.85
N ILE A 30 1.20 -10.81 -2.10
CA ILE A 30 0.79 -11.21 -0.76
C ILE A 30 -0.53 -11.97 -0.85
N HIS A 31 -0.51 -13.20 -0.34
CA HIS A 31 -1.71 -14.02 -0.23
C HIS A 31 -2.49 -13.72 1.05
N GLY A 32 -3.80 -13.93 1.04
CA GLY A 32 -4.66 -13.81 2.22
C GLY A 32 -5.06 -12.38 2.60
N ILE A 33 -4.80 -11.38 1.73
CA ILE A 33 -5.26 -10.00 1.95
C ILE A 33 -6.78 -9.94 1.95
N GLN A 34 -7.35 -9.35 3.00
CA GLN A 34 -8.79 -9.16 3.18
C GLN A 34 -9.21 -7.73 2.92
N SER A 35 -8.37 -6.77 3.28
CA SER A 35 -8.64 -5.35 3.04
C SER A 35 -7.38 -4.56 2.73
N VAL A 36 -7.56 -3.50 1.95
CA VAL A 36 -6.53 -2.52 1.62
C VAL A 36 -7.13 -1.13 1.83
N GLY A 37 -6.59 -0.39 2.78
CA GLY A 37 -6.90 1.01 2.98
C GLY A 37 -5.77 1.88 2.43
N MET A 38 -6.12 2.91 1.67
CA MET A 38 -5.14 3.86 1.14
C MET A 38 -5.64 5.28 1.38
N SER A 39 -4.82 6.11 2.01
CA SER A 39 -5.10 7.53 2.18
C SER A 39 -3.94 8.39 1.66
N SER A 40 -4.25 9.59 1.23
CA SER A 40 -3.27 10.62 0.88
C SER A 40 -3.75 11.92 1.48
N THR A 41 -2.93 12.54 2.31
CA THR A 41 -3.22 13.81 2.95
C THR A 41 -2.25 14.85 2.45
N PHE A 42 -2.79 15.97 1.98
CA PHE A 42 -2.02 17.12 1.51
C PHE A 42 -2.18 18.26 2.51
N THR A 43 -1.07 18.78 3.00
CA THR A 43 -1.06 19.97 3.82
C THR A 43 -0.76 21.17 2.92
N LEU A 44 -1.69 22.12 2.89
CA LEU A 44 -1.59 23.34 2.10
C LEU A 44 -1.40 24.52 3.05
N ASP A 45 -0.30 25.24 2.92
CA ASP A 45 -0.10 26.51 3.60
C ASP A 45 -0.62 27.64 2.71
N GLN A 46 -1.61 28.37 3.23
CA GLN A 46 -2.22 29.50 2.54
C GLN A 46 -1.48 30.78 2.89
N VAL A 47 -0.97 31.46 1.88
CA VAL A 47 -0.32 32.75 2.02
C VAL A 47 -1.32 33.87 1.66
N PHE A 48 -1.47 34.83 2.56
CA PHE A 48 -2.33 35.98 2.38
C PHE A 48 -1.50 37.26 2.21
N GLU A 49 -1.95 38.15 1.35
CA GLU A 49 -1.34 39.48 1.19
C GLU A 49 -2.14 40.52 1.99
N LEU A 50 -1.44 41.45 2.62
CA LEU A 50 -2.02 42.56 3.36
C LEU A 50 -2.89 43.43 2.43
N GLY A 51 -4.19 43.56 2.75
CA GLY A 51 -5.15 44.33 1.95
C GLY A 51 -5.93 43.52 0.91
N GLN A 52 -5.71 42.22 0.80
CA GLN A 52 -6.51 41.30 0.00
C GLN A 52 -7.24 40.27 0.86
N ILE A 53 -8.48 39.94 0.48
CA ILE A 53 -9.28 38.90 1.16
C ILE A 53 -9.02 37.55 0.51
N GLU A 54 -8.57 37.54 -0.73
CA GLU A 54 -8.29 36.30 -1.47
C GLU A 54 -6.95 35.70 -1.11
N ILE A 55 -6.85 34.38 -1.22
CA ILE A 55 -5.60 33.65 -1.02
C ILE A 55 -4.65 34.03 -2.15
N TYR A 56 -3.48 34.59 -1.80
CA TYR A 56 -2.46 34.97 -2.76
C TYR A 56 -1.77 33.75 -3.38
N GLU A 57 -1.41 32.78 -2.56
CA GLU A 57 -0.71 31.57 -2.98
C GLU A 57 -1.01 30.40 -2.03
N ASN A 58 -1.11 29.20 -2.59
CA ASN A 58 -1.12 27.96 -1.83
C ASN A 58 0.25 27.29 -1.99
N VAL A 59 0.96 27.10 -0.88
CA VAL A 59 2.22 26.36 -0.85
C VAL A 59 1.92 24.92 -0.51
N GLU A 60 2.17 24.00 -1.45
CA GLU A 60 2.00 22.57 -1.25
C GLU A 60 3.19 22.01 -0.46
N GLN A 61 2.90 21.32 0.63
CA GLN A 61 3.88 20.54 1.36
C GLN A 61 3.93 19.11 0.84
N VAL A 62 4.90 18.33 1.31
CA VAL A 62 5.05 16.92 0.95
C VAL A 62 3.81 16.15 1.41
N ALA A 63 3.25 15.33 0.53
CA ALA A 63 2.07 14.52 0.84
C ALA A 63 2.39 13.45 1.89
N ASP A 64 1.47 13.25 2.82
CA ASP A 64 1.48 12.12 3.74
C ASP A 64 0.62 11.00 3.15
N ILE A 65 1.27 9.87 2.86
CA ILE A 65 0.64 8.71 2.25
C ILE A 65 0.65 7.57 3.26
N GLU A 66 -0.53 6.99 3.44
CA GLU A 66 -0.73 5.84 4.32
C GLU A 66 -1.36 4.70 3.54
N VAL A 67 -0.84 3.48 3.77
CA VAL A 67 -1.39 2.23 3.25
C VAL A 67 -1.55 1.27 4.41
N THR A 68 -2.79 0.85 4.67
CA THR A 68 -3.12 -0.16 5.68
C THR A 68 -3.51 -1.45 4.97
N LEU A 69 -2.85 -2.53 5.32
CA LEU A 69 -3.10 -3.86 4.79
C LEU A 69 -3.54 -4.79 5.91
N GLU A 70 -4.61 -5.52 5.70
CA GLU A 70 -5.08 -6.56 6.60
C GLU A 70 -5.07 -7.91 5.90
N LYS A 71 -4.45 -8.89 6.56
CA LYS A 71 -4.25 -10.25 6.06
C LYS A 71 -4.72 -11.27 7.08
N VAL A 72 -5.33 -12.35 6.61
CA VAL A 72 -5.51 -13.57 7.41
C VAL A 72 -4.20 -14.34 7.44
N ILE A 73 -3.80 -14.81 8.61
CA ILE A 73 -2.59 -15.63 8.79
C ILE A 73 -2.92 -17.05 8.31
N ASP A 74 -2.33 -17.45 7.20
CA ASP A 74 -2.69 -18.65 6.43
C ASP A 74 -1.49 -19.58 6.10
N GLY A 75 -0.35 -19.36 6.73
CA GLY A 75 0.86 -20.13 6.44
C GLY A 75 1.75 -19.57 5.32
N TYR A 76 1.28 -18.59 4.55
CA TYR A 76 2.13 -17.80 3.67
C TYR A 76 2.87 -16.70 4.46
N SER A 77 3.92 -16.13 3.85
CA SER A 77 4.72 -15.08 4.48
C SER A 77 3.87 -13.93 5.00
N LEU A 78 4.19 -13.45 6.19
CA LEU A 78 3.56 -12.30 6.81
C LEU A 78 3.87 -11.02 6.02
N ILE A 79 2.97 -10.04 6.09
CA ILE A 79 3.20 -8.72 5.48
C ILE A 79 4.45 -8.09 6.09
N TYR A 80 4.60 -8.18 7.41
CA TYR A 80 5.77 -7.68 8.13
C TYR A 80 7.08 -8.30 7.64
N ASP A 81 7.12 -9.61 7.41
CA ASP A 81 8.31 -10.31 6.92
C ASP A 81 8.70 -9.84 5.51
N LYS A 82 7.71 -9.69 4.62
CA LYS A 82 7.93 -9.16 3.27
C LYS A 82 8.36 -7.70 3.28
N ALA A 83 7.70 -6.86 4.07
CA ALA A 83 8.01 -5.42 4.16
C ALA A 83 9.36 -5.14 4.83
N SER A 84 9.84 -6.04 5.71
CA SER A 84 11.17 -5.97 6.30
C SER A 84 12.26 -6.69 5.48
N HIS A 85 11.91 -7.25 4.32
CA HIS A 85 12.77 -8.03 3.43
C HIS A 85 13.42 -9.25 4.10
N GLY A 86 12.81 -9.78 5.16
CA GLY A 86 13.35 -10.89 5.93
C GLY A 86 14.69 -10.63 6.62
N ALA A 87 15.22 -9.40 6.51
CA ALA A 87 16.60 -9.10 6.88
C ALA A 87 16.84 -8.99 8.39
N CYS A 88 15.81 -8.75 9.19
CA CYS A 88 15.97 -8.42 10.61
C CYS A 88 14.92 -9.12 11.47
N LYS A 89 14.93 -10.44 11.49
CA LYS A 89 13.99 -11.24 12.31
C LYS A 89 14.16 -11.03 13.83
N THR A 90 15.30 -10.54 14.27
CA THR A 90 15.64 -10.38 15.69
C THR A 90 15.53 -8.96 16.22
N ASP A 91 15.45 -7.96 15.35
CA ASP A 91 15.41 -6.55 15.75
C ASP A 91 14.24 -5.83 15.05
N VAL A 92 13.17 -5.63 15.82
CA VAL A 92 11.97 -4.95 15.34
C VAL A 92 12.25 -3.50 14.90
N VAL A 93 13.14 -2.80 15.62
CA VAL A 93 13.48 -1.41 15.31
C VAL A 93 14.29 -1.31 14.01
N ALA A 94 15.18 -2.24 13.76
CA ALA A 94 15.91 -2.27 12.50
C ALA A 94 15.01 -2.62 11.32
N ALA A 95 14.04 -3.50 11.53
CA ALA A 95 13.07 -3.88 10.50
C ALA A 95 12.21 -2.70 10.04
N THR A 96 11.89 -1.74 10.92
CA THR A 96 11.11 -0.53 10.54
C THR A 96 11.88 0.44 9.64
N LYS A 97 13.21 0.31 9.52
CA LYS A 97 14.04 1.12 8.62
C LYS A 97 14.08 0.60 7.19
N ALA A 98 13.56 -0.60 6.94
CA ALA A 98 13.48 -1.15 5.61
C ALA A 98 12.48 -0.33 4.76
N ARG A 99 12.89 0.01 3.55
CA ARG A 99 12.03 0.71 2.58
C ARG A 99 11.43 -0.30 1.63
N SER A 100 10.12 -0.27 1.53
CA SER A 100 9.37 -1.17 0.66
C SER A 100 8.58 -0.39 -0.37
N ASP A 101 8.43 -0.97 -1.54
CA ASP A 101 7.51 -0.51 -2.56
C ASP A 101 6.26 -1.37 -2.50
N VAL A 102 5.09 -0.71 -2.44
CA VAL A 102 3.78 -1.37 -2.35
C VAL A 102 3.02 -1.14 -3.64
N TYR A 103 2.61 -2.22 -4.26
CA TYR A 103 1.82 -2.23 -5.49
C TYR A 103 0.41 -2.76 -5.19
N VAL A 104 -0.59 -2.00 -5.60
CA VAL A 104 -1.97 -2.48 -5.64
C VAL A 104 -2.35 -2.59 -7.12
N ALA A 105 -2.46 -3.81 -7.59
CA ALA A 105 -2.71 -4.11 -8.99
C ALA A 105 -4.18 -4.45 -9.24
N ILE A 106 -4.70 -3.97 -10.36
CA ILE A 106 -6.04 -4.22 -10.84
C ILE A 106 -5.93 -4.91 -12.20
N PHE A 107 -6.57 -6.08 -12.33
CA PHE A 107 -6.58 -6.87 -13.56
C PHE A 107 -7.93 -6.76 -14.25
N ASP A 108 -7.96 -7.07 -15.54
CA ASP A 108 -9.20 -7.22 -16.29
C ASP A 108 -9.99 -8.45 -15.80
N ASP A 109 -11.30 -8.46 -16.04
CA ASP A 109 -12.19 -9.56 -15.68
C ASP A 109 -11.64 -10.91 -16.17
N GLY A 110 -11.55 -11.88 -15.24
CA GLY A 110 -11.05 -13.22 -15.53
C GLY A 110 -9.53 -13.38 -15.52
N LEU A 111 -8.78 -12.30 -15.28
CA LEU A 111 -7.33 -12.32 -15.11
C LEU A 111 -6.92 -12.16 -13.64
N SER A 112 -5.73 -12.64 -13.31
CA SER A 112 -5.12 -12.52 -11.98
C SER A 112 -3.61 -12.34 -12.13
N HIS A 113 -2.90 -12.12 -11.01
CA HIS A 113 -1.44 -12.05 -11.00
C HIS A 113 -0.73 -13.26 -11.63
N ALA A 114 -1.40 -14.42 -11.68
CA ALA A 114 -0.87 -15.63 -12.28
C ALA A 114 -1.14 -15.75 -13.79
N THR A 115 -2.12 -15.03 -14.33
CA THR A 115 -2.63 -15.23 -15.68
C THR A 115 -2.56 -14.00 -16.58
N GLY A 116 -2.23 -12.84 -16.05
CA GLY A 116 -2.24 -11.62 -16.85
C GLY A 116 -1.33 -10.49 -16.34
N VAL A 117 -1.24 -9.48 -17.19
CA VAL A 117 -0.60 -8.21 -16.85
C VAL A 117 -1.66 -7.31 -16.22
N PRO A 118 -1.36 -6.61 -15.12
CA PRO A 118 -2.31 -5.68 -14.52
C PRO A 118 -2.65 -4.54 -15.49
N ARG A 119 -3.92 -4.15 -15.50
CA ARG A 119 -4.40 -3.02 -16.30
C ARG A 119 -3.99 -1.69 -15.68
N ASN A 120 -4.19 -1.58 -14.38
CA ASN A 120 -3.83 -0.39 -13.60
C ASN A 120 -3.06 -0.82 -12.36
N VAL A 121 -2.04 -0.09 -12.02
CA VAL A 121 -1.24 -0.32 -10.81
C VAL A 121 -1.13 0.97 -10.01
N CYS A 122 -1.56 0.91 -8.76
CA CYS A 122 -1.23 1.95 -7.79
C CYS A 122 0.13 1.62 -7.18
N TYR A 123 1.09 2.47 -7.42
CA TYR A 123 2.45 2.33 -6.91
C TYR A 123 2.70 3.30 -5.76
N ASN A 124 3.12 2.78 -4.62
CA ASN A 124 3.52 3.56 -3.46
C ASN A 124 5.00 3.27 -3.19
N SER A 125 5.84 4.27 -3.39
CA SER A 125 7.29 4.12 -3.33
C SER A 125 7.86 4.45 -1.97
N GLY A 126 8.84 3.67 -1.55
CA GLY A 126 9.66 3.98 -0.38
C GLY A 126 8.89 4.02 0.94
N MET A 127 7.92 3.15 1.10
CA MET A 127 7.09 3.03 2.29
C MET A 127 7.86 2.45 3.47
N PHE A 128 7.58 2.96 4.66
CA PHE A 128 8.10 2.43 5.93
C PHE A 128 6.97 1.83 6.75
N ILE A 129 7.29 0.81 7.53
CA ILE A 129 6.35 0.23 8.50
C ILE A 129 6.16 1.22 9.65
N SER A 130 4.92 1.68 9.84
CA SER A 130 4.52 2.55 10.95
C SER A 130 4.00 1.75 12.13
N SER A 131 3.13 0.77 11.86
CA SER A 131 2.58 -0.09 12.91
C SER A 131 2.31 -1.49 12.40
N VAL A 132 2.37 -2.44 13.31
CA VAL A 132 2.00 -3.85 13.08
C VAL A 132 1.14 -4.30 14.25
N ALA A 133 -0.01 -4.90 13.95
CA ALA A 133 -0.92 -5.46 14.93
C ALA A 133 -1.30 -6.89 14.56
N TYR A 134 -1.31 -7.76 15.54
CA TYR A 134 -1.78 -9.14 15.41
C TYR A 134 -3.01 -9.35 16.27
N ASN A 135 -4.05 -9.94 15.71
CA ASN A 135 -5.26 -10.28 16.42
C ASN A 135 -5.51 -11.79 16.35
N TYR A 136 -5.61 -12.42 17.50
CA TYR A 136 -5.87 -13.85 17.64
C TYR A 136 -7.18 -14.04 18.39
N THR A 137 -8.16 -14.68 17.76
CA THR A 137 -9.47 -14.98 18.36
C THR A 137 -9.68 -16.48 18.47
N VAL A 138 -10.37 -16.92 19.51
CA VAL A 138 -10.59 -18.36 19.77
C VAL A 138 -11.47 -18.99 18.69
N ASP A 139 -12.49 -18.27 18.23
CA ASP A 139 -13.48 -18.76 17.27
C ASP A 139 -13.34 -18.13 15.88
N GLY A 140 -12.26 -17.43 15.61
CA GLY A 140 -12.03 -16.72 14.35
C GLY A 140 -10.64 -16.94 13.78
N SER A 141 -10.43 -16.42 12.59
CA SER A 141 -9.12 -16.43 11.95
C SER A 141 -8.18 -15.44 12.62
N ALA A 142 -6.92 -15.83 12.77
CA ALA A 142 -5.87 -14.90 13.18
C ALA A 142 -5.60 -13.91 12.03
N THR A 143 -5.46 -12.64 12.35
CA THR A 143 -5.21 -11.57 11.37
C THR A 143 -3.97 -10.77 11.71
N GLU A 144 -3.30 -10.31 10.67
CA GLU A 144 -2.19 -9.35 10.72
C GLU A 144 -2.65 -8.06 10.06
N SER A 145 -2.47 -6.93 10.74
CA SER A 145 -2.71 -5.60 10.19
C SER A 145 -1.40 -4.81 10.21
N VAL A 146 -0.99 -4.31 9.07
CA VAL A 146 0.24 -3.52 8.90
C VAL A 146 -0.10 -2.20 8.27
N THR A 147 0.35 -1.12 8.90
CA THR A 147 0.26 0.24 8.36
C THR A 147 1.63 0.68 7.88
N LEU A 148 1.69 1.10 6.63
CA LEU A 148 2.88 1.64 5.98
C LEU A 148 2.67 3.12 5.68
N VAL A 149 3.73 3.91 5.83
CA VAL A 149 3.71 5.36 5.58
C VAL A 149 4.80 5.75 4.59
N GLY A 150 4.50 6.72 3.75
CA GLY A 150 5.42 7.23 2.72
C GLY A 150 4.95 8.56 2.18
N ASN A 151 5.63 9.04 1.14
CA ASN A 151 5.40 10.37 0.60
C ASN A 151 5.15 10.37 -0.93
N ASP A 152 5.15 9.21 -1.55
CA ASP A 152 5.01 9.12 -3.00
C ASP A 152 4.03 8.03 -3.43
N ARG A 153 3.06 8.42 -4.27
CA ARG A 153 2.05 7.53 -4.85
C ARG A 153 1.70 7.97 -6.24
N PHE A 154 1.64 7.05 -7.17
CA PHE A 154 1.09 7.30 -8.49
C PHE A 154 0.37 6.08 -9.07
N TRP A 155 -0.53 6.35 -10.00
CA TRP A 155 -1.22 5.33 -10.78
C TRP A 155 -0.54 5.22 -12.15
N ASN A 156 -0.31 4.00 -12.56
CA ASN A 156 0.20 3.66 -13.88
C ASN A 156 -0.85 2.81 -14.61
N ASP A 157 -1.14 3.18 -15.85
CA ASP A 157 -2.07 2.51 -16.74
C ASP A 157 -1.32 1.49 -17.64
#